data_0a9d33ab45c9cf177e0ba9c593617b80
#
_entry.id   0a9d33ab45c9cf177e0ba9c593617b80
#
_cell.length_a   1.000
_cell.length_b   1.000
_cell.length_c   1.000
_cell.angle_alpha   90.00
_cell.angle_beta   90.00
_cell.angle_gamma   90.00
#
_symmetry.space_group_name_H-M   'P 1'
#
loop_
_entity.id
_entity.type
_entity.pdbx_description
1 polymer ?
#
loop_
_entity_poly.entity_id
_entity_poly.type
_entity_poly.pdbx_seq_one_letter_code
_entity_poly.pdbx_strand_id
1 'polypeptide(L)'
;IAHGRLLKETYGHDAKVVFVGPCIAKKAEADDIRHETEIDAVLTFHDMHMWLEQEEICVNNCEPADFLRGDSEILRLYPIAGGIIKTLKRLPHYNIMSIDGIDNCKDVLDAIRAGQITGSFIEINACVSGCINGPARVSSAHDRFTGRIRIKEHVHTTGDGYPALTNVIPMHKG
;
A
#
# COMPACT_ATOMS: atom_id res chain seq x y z
N ILE A 1 7.96 -0.78 5.44
CA ILE A 1 9.30 -0.51 6.00
C ILE A 1 9.68 0.97 5.78
N ALA A 2 9.89 1.46 4.56
CA ALA A 2 10.34 2.84 4.31
C ALA A 2 9.47 3.92 4.99
N HIS A 3 8.15 3.75 4.96
CA HIS A 3 7.21 4.65 5.65
C HIS A 3 7.34 4.55 7.18
N GLY A 4 7.53 3.34 7.73
CA GLY A 4 7.77 3.14 9.16
C GLY A 4 9.01 3.89 9.64
N ARG A 5 10.10 3.79 8.88
CA ARG A 5 11.33 4.56 9.14
C ARG A 5 11.07 6.06 9.14
N LEU A 6 10.39 6.58 8.12
CA LEU A 6 10.03 7.99 8.04
C LEU A 6 9.18 8.45 9.24
N LEU A 7 8.24 7.62 9.69
CA LEU A 7 7.42 7.93 10.87
C LEU A 7 8.28 8.02 12.13
N LYS A 8 9.18 7.06 12.35
CA LYS A 8 10.10 7.09 13.51
C LYS A 8 11.10 8.26 13.44
N GLU A 9 11.59 8.63 12.27
CA GLU A 9 12.40 9.84 12.08
C GLU A 9 11.60 11.12 12.39
N THR A 10 10.31 11.13 12.07
CA THR A 10 9.44 12.31 12.26
C THR A 10 8.95 12.49 13.70
N TYR A 11 8.56 11.37 14.35
CA TYR A 11 7.91 11.38 15.67
C TYR A 11 8.81 10.90 16.80
N GLY A 12 10.04 10.48 16.49
CA GLY A 12 10.99 9.91 17.42
C GLY A 12 11.06 8.38 17.33
N HIS A 13 12.23 7.82 17.65
CA HIS A 13 12.49 6.38 17.56
C HIS A 13 11.65 5.53 18.51
N ASP A 14 11.14 6.13 19.59
CA ASP A 14 10.24 5.46 20.55
C ASP A 14 8.80 5.35 20.04
N ALA A 15 8.45 6.04 18.95
CA ALA A 15 7.12 5.95 18.34
C ALA A 15 6.84 4.51 17.88
N LYS A 16 5.65 4.01 18.24
CA LYS A 16 5.19 2.68 17.83
C LYS A 16 4.49 2.76 16.49
N VAL A 17 4.99 2.01 15.53
CA VAL A 17 4.47 1.95 14.17
C VAL A 17 3.74 0.62 13.95
N VAL A 18 2.44 0.70 13.71
CA VAL A 18 1.59 -0.45 13.42
C VAL A 18 1.09 -0.36 11.98
N PHE A 19 1.36 -1.39 11.19
CA PHE A 19 0.79 -1.51 9.86
C PHE A 19 -0.53 -2.28 9.92
N VAL A 20 -1.58 -1.74 9.31
CA VAL A 20 -2.87 -2.44 9.18
C VAL A 20 -3.20 -2.60 7.70
N GLY A 21 -3.51 -3.83 7.26
CA GLY A 21 -3.82 -4.06 5.85
C GLY A 21 -4.19 -5.50 5.50
N PRO A 22 -4.57 -5.77 4.24
CA PRO A 22 -5.08 -7.09 3.84
C PRO A 22 -3.97 -8.10 3.47
N CYS A 23 -2.70 -7.81 3.76
CA CYS A 23 -1.55 -8.56 3.27
C CYS A 23 -0.88 -9.39 4.36
N ILE A 24 -0.92 -10.72 4.24
CA ILE A 24 -0.21 -11.63 5.18
C ILE A 24 1.31 -11.57 5.03
N ALA A 25 1.83 -11.30 3.81
CA ALA A 25 3.27 -11.21 3.58
C ALA A 25 3.91 -10.05 4.36
N LYS A 26 3.13 -9.03 4.75
CA LYS A 26 3.62 -7.92 5.57
C LYS A 26 4.00 -8.33 7.00
N LYS A 27 3.40 -9.42 7.53
CA LYS A 27 3.83 -9.99 8.80
C LYS A 27 5.27 -10.52 8.69
N ALA A 28 5.53 -11.37 7.67
CA ALA A 28 6.87 -11.89 7.45
C ALA A 28 7.90 -10.80 7.09
N GLU A 29 7.49 -9.73 6.39
CA GLU A 29 8.38 -8.60 6.10
C GLU A 29 8.76 -7.82 7.36
N ALA A 30 7.84 -7.64 8.30
CA ALA A 30 8.12 -6.97 9.57
C ALA A 30 8.96 -7.83 10.53
N ASP A 31 8.79 -9.15 10.46
CA ASP A 31 9.54 -10.12 11.29
C ASP A 31 10.97 -10.35 10.76
N ASP A 32 11.32 -9.79 9.59
CA ASP A 32 12.68 -9.90 9.06
C ASP A 32 13.64 -9.06 9.92
N ILE A 33 14.68 -9.71 10.45
CA ILE A 33 15.68 -9.09 11.34
C ILE A 33 16.30 -7.80 10.77
N ARG A 34 16.31 -7.66 9.45
CA ARG A 34 16.80 -6.44 8.77
C ARG A 34 15.91 -5.23 8.96
N HIS A 35 14.66 -5.43 9.43
CA HIS A 35 13.60 -4.44 9.50
C HIS A 35 12.86 -4.40 10.85
N GLU A 36 13.37 -5.13 11.85
CA GLU A 36 12.70 -5.27 13.15
C GLU A 36 12.49 -3.94 13.91
N THR A 37 13.23 -2.90 13.54
CA THR A 37 13.14 -1.59 14.20
C THR A 37 12.16 -0.63 13.52
N GLU A 38 11.75 -0.88 12.29
CA GLU A 38 10.93 0.06 11.52
C GLU A 38 9.42 -0.12 11.73
N ILE A 39 8.99 -1.36 11.97
CA ILE A 39 7.58 -1.71 12.19
C ILE A 39 7.47 -2.51 13.47
N ASP A 40 6.67 -2.05 14.40
CA ASP A 40 6.50 -2.72 15.71
C ASP A 40 5.45 -3.83 15.67
N ALA A 41 4.42 -3.71 14.82
CA ALA A 41 3.42 -4.74 14.62
C ALA A 41 2.74 -4.67 13.26
N VAL A 42 2.27 -5.82 12.76
CA VAL A 42 1.45 -5.91 11.56
C VAL A 42 0.14 -6.60 11.91
N LEU A 43 -0.96 -5.90 11.70
CA LEU A 43 -2.32 -6.41 11.83
C LEU A 43 -2.94 -6.57 10.44
N THR A 44 -3.53 -7.71 10.16
CA THR A 44 -4.38 -7.85 8.99
C THR A 44 -5.76 -7.21 9.25
N PHE A 45 -6.54 -6.97 8.21
CA PHE A 45 -7.92 -6.51 8.40
C PHE A 45 -8.75 -7.56 9.16
N HIS A 46 -8.41 -8.84 9.01
CA HIS A 46 -9.05 -9.89 9.80
C HIS A 46 -8.66 -9.79 11.29
N ASP A 47 -7.38 -9.61 11.61
CA ASP A 47 -6.93 -9.43 13.00
C ASP A 47 -7.62 -8.20 13.63
N MET A 48 -7.70 -7.09 12.89
CA MET A 48 -8.36 -5.86 13.37
C MET A 48 -9.86 -6.09 13.60
N HIS A 49 -10.53 -6.79 12.70
CA HIS A 49 -11.96 -7.11 12.84
C HIS A 49 -12.20 -7.94 14.10
N MET A 50 -11.43 -9.01 14.28
CA MET A 50 -11.53 -9.85 15.48
C MET A 50 -11.27 -9.08 16.76
N TRP A 51 -10.29 -8.17 16.76
CA TRP A 51 -10.00 -7.35 17.93
C TRP A 51 -11.14 -6.38 18.26
N LEU A 52 -11.69 -5.70 17.26
CA LEU A 52 -12.85 -4.82 17.47
C LEU A 52 -14.07 -5.59 18.00
N GLU A 53 -14.31 -6.82 17.54
CA GLU A 53 -15.37 -7.68 18.06
C GLU A 53 -15.13 -8.08 19.53
N GLN A 54 -13.89 -8.41 19.90
CA GLN A 54 -13.51 -8.77 21.28
C GLN A 54 -13.69 -7.58 22.25
N GLU A 55 -13.44 -6.36 21.78
CA GLU A 55 -13.62 -5.12 22.55
C GLU A 55 -15.06 -4.58 22.47
N GLU A 56 -15.98 -5.31 21.83
CA GLU A 56 -17.39 -4.90 21.63
C GLU A 56 -17.53 -3.55 20.91
N ILE A 57 -16.54 -3.18 20.05
CA ILE A 57 -16.54 -1.93 19.29
C ILE A 57 -17.26 -2.11 17.96
N CYS A 58 -18.40 -1.45 17.83
CA CYS A 58 -19.12 -1.36 16.55
C CYS A 58 -18.71 -0.08 15.80
N VAL A 59 -17.93 -0.24 14.71
CA VAL A 59 -17.40 0.88 13.92
C VAL A 59 -18.51 1.82 13.41
N ASN A 60 -19.69 1.29 13.09
CA ASN A 60 -20.82 2.10 12.62
C ASN A 60 -21.39 3.04 13.71
N ASN A 61 -21.08 2.80 14.98
CA ASN A 61 -21.50 3.62 16.11
C ASN A 61 -20.41 4.62 16.54
N CYS A 62 -19.23 4.57 15.91
CA CYS A 62 -18.16 5.50 16.22
C CYS A 62 -18.40 6.85 15.51
N GLU A 63 -18.08 7.94 16.18
CA GLU A 63 -18.09 9.25 15.55
C GLU A 63 -16.97 9.33 14.50
N PRO A 64 -17.24 9.90 13.32
CA PRO A 64 -16.21 10.13 12.32
C PRO A 64 -15.12 11.05 12.85
N ALA A 65 -13.86 10.72 12.55
CA ALA A 65 -12.72 11.55 12.90
C ALA A 65 -11.83 11.77 11.67
N ASP A 66 -11.21 12.93 11.59
CA ASP A 66 -10.23 13.22 10.56
C ASP A 66 -8.88 12.55 10.87
N PHE A 67 -8.12 12.25 9.83
CA PHE A 67 -6.74 11.83 9.99
C PHE A 67 -5.90 12.97 10.58
N LEU A 68 -4.96 12.63 11.44
CA LEU A 68 -4.07 13.60 12.09
C LEU A 68 -3.22 14.43 11.12
N ARG A 69 -3.01 13.94 9.92
CA ARG A 69 -2.39 14.69 8.81
C ARG A 69 -3.22 14.52 7.56
N GLY A 70 -3.45 15.66 6.91
CA GLY A 70 -4.13 15.70 5.62
C GLY A 70 -3.36 14.89 4.60
N ASP A 71 -3.97 13.84 4.13
CA ASP A 71 -3.41 12.98 3.12
C ASP A 71 -3.68 13.57 1.75
N SER A 72 -2.73 13.34 0.88
CA SER A 72 -3.08 13.37 -0.53
C SER A 72 -4.02 12.22 -0.81
N GLU A 73 -5.23 12.51 -1.15
CA GLU A 73 -6.27 11.52 -1.42
C GLU A 73 -5.90 10.55 -2.53
N ILE A 74 -5.05 10.99 -3.47
CA ILE A 74 -4.53 10.13 -4.52
C ILE A 74 -3.72 8.95 -3.97
N LEU A 75 -3.12 9.05 -2.76
CA LEU A 75 -2.42 7.94 -2.11
C LEU A 75 -3.38 6.81 -1.72
N ARG A 76 -4.66 7.09 -1.56
CA ARG A 76 -5.70 6.09 -1.33
C ARG A 76 -5.91 5.13 -2.51
N LEU A 77 -5.32 5.43 -3.68
CA LEU A 77 -5.28 4.51 -4.82
C LEU A 77 -4.27 3.36 -4.65
N TYR A 78 -3.35 3.42 -3.70
CA TYR A 78 -2.31 2.38 -3.50
C TYR A 78 -2.84 0.95 -3.40
N PRO A 79 -4.01 0.68 -2.80
CA PRO A 79 -4.52 -0.68 -2.69
C PRO A 79 -4.96 -1.32 -4.01
N ILE A 80 -5.12 -0.57 -5.08
CA ILE A 80 -5.56 -1.09 -6.38
C ILE A 80 -4.41 -1.14 -7.39
N ALA A 81 -4.39 -2.17 -8.24
CA ALA A 81 -3.39 -2.28 -9.31
C ALA A 81 -3.38 -1.03 -10.20
N GLY A 82 -2.21 -0.50 -10.49
CA GLY A 82 -1.99 0.76 -11.20
C GLY A 82 -2.19 2.00 -10.32
N GLY A 83 -2.45 1.84 -9.03
CA GLY A 83 -2.71 2.95 -8.12
C GLY A 83 -1.44 3.71 -7.73
N ILE A 84 -0.34 3.01 -7.52
CA ILE A 84 0.96 3.63 -7.20
C ILE A 84 1.44 4.49 -8.37
N ILE A 85 1.35 3.96 -9.59
CA ILE A 85 1.74 4.68 -10.81
C ILE A 85 1.00 6.03 -10.92
N LYS A 86 -0.27 6.08 -10.54
CA LYS A 86 -1.08 7.30 -10.61
C LYS A 86 -0.60 8.41 -9.66
N THR A 87 0.17 8.05 -8.62
CA THR A 87 0.74 9.03 -7.69
C THR A 87 2.07 9.60 -8.15
N LEU A 88 2.65 9.02 -9.20
CA LEU A 88 3.91 9.50 -9.75
C LEU A 88 3.69 10.74 -10.63
N LYS A 89 4.58 11.69 -10.50
CA LYS A 89 4.73 12.74 -11.51
C LYS A 89 5.15 12.09 -12.83
N ARG A 90 4.78 12.74 -13.96
CA ARG A 90 5.16 12.25 -15.27
C ARG A 90 6.66 11.93 -15.34
N LEU A 91 6.99 10.70 -15.72
CA LEU A 91 8.35 10.21 -15.94
C LEU A 91 8.59 10.09 -17.46
N PRO A 92 9.00 11.18 -18.15
CA PRO A 92 8.95 11.23 -19.62
C PRO A 92 9.91 10.26 -20.33
N HIS A 93 10.87 9.69 -19.60
CA HIS A 93 11.91 8.81 -20.15
C HIS A 93 11.72 7.32 -19.81
N TYR A 94 10.60 6.97 -19.15
CA TYR A 94 10.33 5.60 -18.74
C TYR A 94 9.04 5.07 -19.36
N ASN A 95 9.08 3.81 -19.80
CA ASN A 95 7.87 3.05 -20.09
C ASN A 95 7.21 2.67 -18.76
N ILE A 96 5.92 2.95 -18.63
CA ILE A 96 5.20 2.72 -17.37
C ILE A 96 4.31 1.49 -17.52
N MET A 97 4.45 0.52 -16.63
CA MET A 97 3.66 -0.71 -16.62
C MET A 97 3.13 -1.00 -15.22
N SER A 98 1.94 -1.59 -15.14
CA SER A 98 1.37 -2.16 -13.91
C SER A 98 1.10 -3.64 -14.15
N ILE A 99 1.69 -4.48 -13.33
CA ILE A 99 1.62 -5.94 -13.41
C ILE A 99 0.98 -6.46 -12.11
N ASP A 100 0.01 -7.35 -12.25
CA ASP A 100 -0.60 -8.02 -11.10
C ASP A 100 -0.76 -9.53 -11.34
N GLY A 101 -0.83 -10.28 -10.24
CA GLY A 101 -0.81 -11.73 -10.25
C GLY A 101 0.60 -12.32 -10.26
N ILE A 102 0.79 -13.37 -9.46
CA ILE A 102 2.14 -13.93 -9.19
C ILE A 102 2.83 -14.47 -10.45
N ASP A 103 2.08 -15.07 -11.37
CA ASP A 103 2.66 -15.64 -12.58
C ASP A 103 3.11 -14.52 -13.53
N ASN A 104 2.28 -13.50 -13.74
CA ASN A 104 2.66 -12.31 -14.52
C ASN A 104 3.87 -11.59 -13.91
N CYS A 105 3.96 -11.55 -12.56
CA CYS A 105 5.12 -10.98 -11.87
C CYS A 105 6.40 -11.77 -12.17
N LYS A 106 6.34 -13.11 -12.18
CA LYS A 106 7.49 -13.96 -12.56
C LYS A 106 7.91 -13.69 -14.00
N ASP A 107 6.97 -13.69 -14.94
CA ASP A 107 7.23 -13.49 -16.35
C ASP A 107 7.92 -12.14 -16.60
N VAL A 108 7.45 -11.06 -16.00
CA VAL A 108 8.08 -9.75 -16.16
C VAL A 108 9.47 -9.69 -15.54
N LEU A 109 9.69 -10.33 -14.39
CA LEU A 109 11.01 -10.40 -13.75
C LEU A 109 12.00 -11.21 -14.59
N ASP A 110 11.56 -12.30 -15.23
CA ASP A 110 12.39 -13.08 -16.14
C ASP A 110 12.72 -12.31 -17.42
N ALA A 111 11.78 -11.56 -17.97
CA ALA A 111 12.02 -10.67 -19.10
C ALA A 111 13.03 -9.54 -18.78
N ILE A 112 12.97 -8.98 -17.56
CA ILE A 112 13.96 -8.00 -17.07
C ILE A 112 15.33 -8.65 -16.95
N ARG A 113 15.42 -9.84 -16.37
CA ARG A 113 16.67 -10.61 -16.24
C ARG A 113 17.30 -10.93 -17.59
N ALA A 114 16.46 -11.23 -18.58
CA ALA A 114 16.87 -11.48 -19.96
C ALA A 114 17.25 -10.21 -20.75
N GLY A 115 17.13 -9.02 -20.14
CA GLY A 115 17.42 -7.74 -20.82
C GLY A 115 16.38 -7.32 -21.88
N GLN A 116 15.22 -7.98 -21.90
CA GLN A 116 14.13 -7.68 -22.85
C GLN A 116 13.32 -6.45 -22.46
N ILE A 117 13.32 -6.11 -21.16
CA ILE A 117 12.64 -4.93 -20.61
C ILE A 117 13.69 -4.02 -20.01
N THR A 118 13.80 -2.80 -20.57
CA THR A 118 14.73 -1.76 -20.09
C THR A 118 14.01 -0.41 -20.08
N GLY A 119 14.56 0.59 -19.36
CA GLY A 119 14.01 1.94 -19.35
C GLY A 119 12.55 1.99 -18.90
N SER A 120 12.16 1.16 -17.94
CA SER A 120 10.77 1.01 -17.50
C SER A 120 10.63 1.27 -16.00
N PHE A 121 9.50 1.88 -15.63
CA PHE A 121 9.00 1.91 -14.26
C PHE A 121 7.85 0.91 -14.14
N ILE A 122 8.00 -0.07 -13.26
CA ILE A 122 7.05 -1.20 -13.18
C ILE A 122 6.48 -1.28 -11.78
N GLU A 123 5.17 -1.10 -11.66
CA GLU A 123 4.42 -1.43 -10.45
C GLU A 123 4.10 -2.92 -10.47
N ILE A 124 4.52 -3.65 -9.43
CA ILE A 124 4.31 -5.10 -9.32
C ILE A 124 3.46 -5.41 -8.09
N ASN A 125 2.36 -6.12 -8.30
CA ASN A 125 1.46 -6.59 -7.25
C ASN A 125 1.28 -8.11 -7.35
N ALA A 126 1.66 -8.87 -6.32
CA ALA A 126 1.46 -10.33 -6.31
C ALA A 126 -0.03 -10.72 -6.32
N CYS A 127 -0.89 -9.92 -5.69
CA CYS A 127 -2.34 -10.15 -5.69
C CYS A 127 -2.98 -9.57 -6.94
N VAL A 128 -3.80 -10.34 -7.64
CA VAL A 128 -4.61 -9.88 -8.77
C VAL A 128 -5.52 -8.74 -8.32
N SER A 129 -5.56 -7.65 -9.07
CA SER A 129 -6.26 -6.39 -8.78
C SER A 129 -5.60 -5.53 -7.68
N GLY A 130 -4.43 -5.93 -7.15
CA GLY A 130 -3.71 -5.22 -6.09
C GLY A 130 -4.10 -5.67 -4.69
N CYS A 131 -3.66 -4.92 -3.69
CA CYS A 131 -3.82 -5.25 -2.27
C CYS A 131 -5.28 -5.36 -1.82
N ILE A 132 -6.21 -4.68 -2.48
CA ILE A 132 -7.65 -4.79 -2.21
C ILE A 132 -8.16 -6.24 -2.28
N ASN A 133 -7.48 -7.09 -3.05
CA ASN A 133 -7.77 -8.52 -3.16
C ASN A 133 -6.80 -9.38 -2.33
N GLY A 134 -6.15 -8.79 -1.34
CA GLY A 134 -5.24 -9.50 -0.44
C GLY A 134 -5.92 -10.61 0.34
N PRO A 135 -5.16 -11.65 0.76
CA PRO A 135 -5.72 -12.86 1.36
C PRO A 135 -6.39 -12.64 2.72
N ALA A 136 -6.02 -11.59 3.45
CA ALA A 136 -6.59 -11.27 4.76
C ALA A 136 -7.55 -10.06 4.71
N ARG A 137 -8.22 -9.83 3.57
CA ARG A 137 -9.35 -8.90 3.50
C ARG A 137 -10.58 -9.49 4.22
N VAL A 138 -11.47 -8.64 4.71
CA VAL A 138 -12.74 -9.05 5.32
C VAL A 138 -13.90 -9.13 4.31
N SER A 139 -13.73 -8.58 3.11
CA SER A 139 -14.73 -8.61 2.05
C SER A 139 -14.71 -9.93 1.25
N SER A 140 -15.82 -10.26 0.57
CA SER A 140 -15.89 -11.44 -0.30
C SER A 140 -15.00 -11.29 -1.54
N ALA A 141 -14.69 -12.43 -2.20
CA ALA A 141 -13.90 -12.43 -3.43
C ALA A 141 -14.58 -11.65 -4.59
N HIS A 142 -15.90 -11.54 -4.55
CA HIS A 142 -16.67 -10.81 -5.56
C HIS A 142 -16.59 -9.28 -5.41
N ASP A 143 -16.19 -8.80 -4.24
CA ASP A 143 -16.17 -7.36 -3.94
C ASP A 143 -14.96 -6.62 -4.50
N ARG A 144 -13.98 -7.32 -5.09
CA ARG A 144 -12.75 -6.69 -5.62
C ARG A 144 -13.02 -5.63 -6.70
N PHE A 145 -14.05 -5.83 -7.53
CA PHE A 145 -14.41 -4.88 -8.58
C PHE A 145 -15.19 -3.70 -8.02
N THR A 146 -16.19 -3.96 -7.20
CA THR A 146 -16.97 -2.91 -6.52
C THR A 146 -16.12 -2.13 -5.54
N GLY A 147 -15.23 -2.78 -4.79
CA GLY A 147 -14.23 -2.14 -3.94
C GLY A 147 -13.29 -1.22 -4.71
N ARG A 148 -12.83 -1.65 -5.90
CA ARG A 148 -12.01 -0.80 -6.78
C ARG A 148 -12.77 0.46 -7.24
N ILE A 149 -14.05 0.33 -7.54
CA ILE A 149 -14.91 1.47 -7.91
C ILE A 149 -15.04 2.41 -6.71
N ARG A 150 -15.39 1.90 -5.53
CA ARG A 150 -15.55 2.69 -4.29
C ARG A 150 -14.27 3.45 -3.92
N ILE A 151 -13.10 2.82 -4.03
CA ILE A 151 -11.82 3.50 -3.79
C ILE A 151 -11.64 4.66 -4.77
N LYS A 152 -11.92 4.46 -6.05
CA LYS A 152 -11.80 5.52 -7.05
C LYS A 152 -12.80 6.67 -6.81
N GLU A 153 -14.04 6.35 -6.50
CA GLU A 153 -15.08 7.34 -6.18
C GLU A 153 -14.68 8.18 -4.99
N HIS A 154 -14.14 7.54 -3.94
CA HIS A 154 -13.68 8.23 -2.75
C HIS A 154 -12.53 9.21 -3.02
N VAL A 155 -11.66 8.92 -3.99
CA VAL A 155 -10.57 9.81 -4.42
C VAL A 155 -11.07 10.95 -5.29
N HIS A 156 -12.17 10.77 -6.03
CA HIS A 156 -12.69 11.80 -6.93
C HIS A 156 -13.57 12.86 -6.25
N THR A 157 -14.13 12.55 -5.08
CA THR A 157 -15.04 13.47 -4.39
C THR A 157 -14.34 14.63 -3.68
N THR A 158 -13.03 14.57 -3.53
CA THR A 158 -12.27 15.49 -2.71
C THR A 158 -11.14 16.20 -3.49
N GLY A 159 -11.15 16.06 -4.81
CA GLY A 159 -10.07 16.40 -5.72
C GLY A 159 -9.44 17.78 -5.56
N ASP A 160 -8.20 17.81 -5.11
CA ASP A 160 -7.24 18.83 -5.51
C ASP A 160 -5.85 18.21 -5.61
N GLY A 161 -5.33 18.32 -6.81
CA GLY A 161 -3.93 18.28 -7.21
C GLY A 161 -2.93 17.34 -6.50
N TYR A 162 -2.12 16.67 -7.31
CA TYR A 162 -0.94 15.91 -6.87
C TYR A 162 -0.12 16.69 -5.84
N PRO A 163 0.16 16.14 -4.64
CA PRO A 163 1.08 16.77 -3.72
C PRO A 163 2.46 16.84 -4.38
N ALA A 164 3.12 17.94 -4.22
CA ALA A 164 4.53 18.02 -4.52
C ALA A 164 5.26 17.04 -3.59
N LEU A 165 5.86 15.99 -4.13
CA LEU A 165 6.81 15.17 -3.40
C LEU A 165 8.02 16.06 -3.07
N THR A 166 8.00 16.69 -1.89
CA THR A 166 9.07 17.58 -1.45
C THR A 166 10.25 16.83 -0.85
N ASN A 167 10.07 15.54 -0.52
CA ASN A 167 11.15 14.71 0.02
C ASN A 167 11.19 13.37 -0.71
N VAL A 168 12.15 13.24 -1.63
CA VAL A 168 12.54 11.94 -2.19
C VAL A 168 13.38 11.26 -1.11
N ILE A 169 12.89 10.16 -0.54
CA ILE A 169 13.68 9.32 0.35
C ILE A 169 14.84 8.75 -0.48
N PRO A 170 16.11 9.05 -0.16
CA PRO A 170 17.22 8.48 -0.89
C PRO A 170 17.19 6.95 -0.72
N MET A 171 17.06 6.23 -1.83
CA MET A 171 17.24 4.78 -1.82
C MET A 171 18.73 4.50 -1.53
N HIS A 172 19.02 3.94 -0.37
CA HIS A 172 20.35 3.44 -0.09
C HIS A 172 20.70 2.34 -1.10
N LYS A 173 21.75 2.57 -1.85
CA LYS A 173 22.40 1.49 -2.63
C LYS A 173 23.00 0.54 -1.61
N GLY A 174 22.42 -0.66 -1.48
CA GLY A 174 23.04 -1.79 -0.81
C GLY A 174 24.14 -2.40 -1.67
#